data_5baa3441dc53fed04a9e06d912c88cd8
#
_entry.id   5baa3441dc53fed04a9e06d912c88cd8
#
_cell.length_a   1.000
_cell.length_b   1.000
_cell.length_c   1.000
_cell.angle_alpha   90.00
_cell.angle_beta   90.00
_cell.angle_gamma   90.00
#
_symmetry.space_group_name_H-M   'P 1'
#
loop_
_entity.id
_entity.type
_entity.pdbx_description
1 polymer ?
#
loop_
_entity_poly.entity_id
_entity_poly.type
_entity_poly.pdbx_seq_one_letter_code
_entity_poly.pdbx_strand_id
1 'polypeptide(L)'
;MTDDTTLRIERLIDASPEAVFRVWTTREAMESWYRDGDDFVARVVDLDVRVGGSYRVEFGPRDQEPFVEYGVYLEIDAPRRLVMSETLEGVETPWANTKVTVELEEENGKTHLVLVHENFPTPAHRDNASGGWPGFIDRIERLVSRSG
;
A
#
# COMPACT_ATOMS: atom_id res chain seq x y z
N MET A 1 -18.22 -7.21 -17.64
CA MET A 1 -18.41 -8.02 -16.43
C MET A 1 -17.57 -7.44 -15.30
N THR A 2 -18.20 -7.17 -14.18
CA THR A 2 -17.47 -6.62 -13.03
C THR A 2 -16.67 -7.71 -12.35
N ASP A 3 -15.41 -7.43 -12.05
CA ASP A 3 -14.58 -8.34 -11.30
C ASP A 3 -14.74 -8.03 -9.81
N ASP A 4 -15.53 -8.83 -9.12
CA ASP A 4 -15.85 -8.59 -7.71
C ASP A 4 -14.69 -8.89 -6.77
N THR A 5 -13.58 -9.42 -7.28
CA THR A 5 -12.38 -9.72 -6.50
C THR A 5 -11.23 -8.77 -6.84
N THR A 6 -11.53 -7.65 -7.49
CA THR A 6 -10.56 -6.62 -7.83
C THR A 6 -11.03 -5.27 -7.29
N LEU A 7 -10.10 -4.53 -6.71
CA LEU A 7 -10.31 -3.18 -6.19
C LEU A 7 -9.46 -2.21 -6.99
N ARG A 8 -10.03 -1.06 -7.37
CA ARG A 8 -9.30 -0.02 -8.10
C ARG A 8 -9.57 1.32 -7.45
N ILE A 9 -8.50 2.05 -7.16
CA ILE A 9 -8.57 3.39 -6.56
C ILE A 9 -7.72 4.33 -7.39
N GLU A 10 -8.23 5.54 -7.62
CA GLU A 10 -7.48 6.61 -8.26
C GLU A 10 -7.43 7.83 -7.35
N ARG A 11 -6.31 8.53 -7.37
CA ARG A 11 -6.14 9.73 -6.56
C ARG A 11 -5.16 10.67 -7.25
N LEU A 12 -5.47 11.97 -7.24
CA LEU A 12 -4.51 13.00 -7.68
C LEU A 12 -3.81 13.53 -6.43
N ILE A 13 -2.48 13.38 -6.40
CA ILE A 13 -1.66 13.73 -5.23
C ILE A 13 -0.77 14.91 -5.60
N ASP A 14 -0.73 15.92 -4.72
CA ASP A 14 0.07 17.14 -4.94
C ASP A 14 1.53 16.91 -4.56
N ALA A 15 2.19 16.06 -5.35
CA ALA A 15 3.60 15.75 -5.21
C ALA A 15 4.09 15.08 -6.50
N SER A 16 5.40 15.05 -6.71
CA SER A 16 5.95 14.40 -7.89
C SER A 16 5.86 12.88 -7.77
N PRO A 17 5.84 12.14 -8.90
CA PRO A 17 5.88 10.68 -8.84
C PRO A 17 7.09 10.15 -8.05
N GLU A 18 8.25 10.81 -8.15
CA GLU A 18 9.43 10.43 -7.39
C GLU A 18 9.19 10.49 -5.88
N ALA A 19 8.53 11.55 -5.41
CA ALA A 19 8.24 11.70 -3.99
C ALA A 19 7.25 10.64 -3.51
N VAL A 20 6.21 10.36 -4.30
CA VAL A 20 5.23 9.33 -3.96
C VAL A 20 5.87 7.94 -3.97
N PHE A 21 6.66 7.65 -4.98
CA PHE A 21 7.36 6.36 -5.08
C PHE A 21 8.26 6.14 -3.86
N ARG A 22 8.97 7.19 -3.44
CA ARG A 22 9.89 7.11 -2.30
C ARG A 22 9.19 6.69 -1.01
N VAL A 23 8.01 7.24 -0.73
CA VAL A 23 7.32 6.89 0.53
C VAL A 23 6.76 5.48 0.49
N TRP A 24 6.62 4.89 -0.68
CA TRP A 24 6.20 3.50 -0.82
C TRP A 24 7.35 2.52 -0.67
N THR A 25 8.58 2.99 -0.78
CA THR A 25 9.75 2.12 -0.85
C THR A 25 10.82 2.42 0.20
N THR A 26 10.52 3.24 1.21
CA THR A 26 11.45 3.50 2.32
C THR A 26 10.84 3.06 3.63
N ARG A 27 11.70 2.50 4.49
CA ARG A 27 11.27 1.96 5.79
C ARG A 27 10.57 2.99 6.66
N GLU A 28 11.19 4.14 6.85
CA GLU A 28 10.65 5.16 7.74
C GLU A 28 9.30 5.69 7.27
N ALA A 29 9.17 5.92 5.97
CA ALA A 29 7.92 6.41 5.41
C ALA A 29 6.83 5.35 5.55
N MET A 30 7.14 4.10 5.23
CA MET A 30 6.18 3.00 5.35
C MET A 30 5.69 2.86 6.79
N GLU A 31 6.59 2.90 7.76
CA GLU A 31 6.20 2.83 9.16
C GLU A 31 5.24 3.96 9.53
N SER A 32 5.42 5.12 8.92
CA SER A 32 4.55 6.27 9.18
C SER A 32 3.14 6.09 8.63
N TRP A 33 3.01 5.66 7.36
CA TRP A 33 1.66 5.59 6.78
C TRP A 33 0.93 4.27 7.07
N TYR A 34 1.61 3.26 7.60
CA TYR A 34 0.91 2.06 8.10
C TYR A 34 0.25 2.32 9.46
N ARG A 35 0.65 3.37 10.17
CA ARG A 35 0.08 3.70 11.49
C ARG A 35 -1.18 4.53 11.33
N ASP A 36 -2.29 4.02 11.88
CA ASP A 36 -3.56 4.75 11.89
C ASP A 36 -3.72 5.42 13.26
N GLY A 37 -2.92 6.47 13.50
CA GLY A 37 -2.98 7.24 14.73
C GLY A 37 -1.98 6.80 15.79
N ASP A 38 -2.04 7.47 16.95
CA ASP A 38 -1.06 7.28 18.01
C ASP A 38 -1.19 5.94 18.74
N ASP A 39 -2.37 5.32 18.65
CA ASP A 39 -2.59 4.03 19.30
C ASP A 39 -2.10 2.85 18.45
N PHE A 40 -1.64 3.13 17.24
CA PHE A 40 -1.08 2.11 16.34
C PHE A 40 0.43 2.12 16.42
N VAL A 41 1.01 0.94 16.21
CA VAL A 41 2.45 0.79 15.96
C VAL A 41 2.61 0.18 14.57
N ALA A 42 3.74 0.47 13.93
CA ALA A 42 4.07 -0.13 12.66
C ALA A 42 5.58 -0.32 12.61
N ARG A 43 6.01 -1.51 12.19
CA ARG A 43 7.42 -1.84 12.08
C ARG A 43 7.68 -2.60 10.79
N VAL A 44 8.56 -2.07 9.96
CA VAL A 44 9.01 -2.75 8.77
C VAL A 44 10.14 -3.69 9.16
N VAL A 45 9.85 -4.99 9.19
CA VAL A 45 10.79 -6.02 9.67
C VAL A 45 11.74 -6.47 8.57
N ASP A 46 11.28 -6.37 7.32
CA ASP A 46 12.06 -6.78 6.16
C ASP A 46 11.72 -5.85 5.00
N LEU A 47 12.72 -5.40 4.27
CA LEU A 47 12.50 -4.53 3.11
C LEU A 47 13.67 -4.66 2.15
N ASP A 48 13.42 -5.29 1.00
CA ASP A 48 14.41 -5.46 -0.04
C ASP A 48 13.77 -5.03 -1.36
N VAL A 49 13.92 -3.74 -1.70
CA VAL A 49 13.23 -3.14 -2.84
C VAL A 49 13.97 -3.45 -4.13
N ARG A 50 13.73 -4.64 -4.63
CA ARG A 50 14.21 -5.11 -5.94
C ARG A 50 13.29 -6.20 -6.42
N VAL A 51 13.26 -6.47 -7.72
CA VAL A 51 12.45 -7.57 -8.25
C VAL A 51 12.91 -8.88 -7.61
N GLY A 52 11.96 -9.61 -7.03
CA GLY A 52 12.26 -10.83 -6.29
C GLY A 52 12.60 -10.60 -4.83
N GLY A 53 12.80 -9.34 -4.41
CA GLY A 53 13.02 -9.02 -3.00
C GLY A 53 11.72 -9.09 -2.21
N SER A 54 11.83 -9.24 -0.89
CA SER A 54 10.67 -9.37 -0.01
C SER A 54 10.46 -8.15 0.86
N TYR A 55 9.22 -8.00 1.34
CA TYR A 55 8.91 -7.01 2.36
C TYR A 55 8.02 -7.65 3.43
N ARG A 56 8.12 -7.14 4.66
CA ARG A 56 7.27 -7.60 5.77
C ARG A 56 7.05 -6.45 6.72
N VAL A 57 5.78 -6.19 7.05
CA VAL A 57 5.38 -5.12 7.95
C VAL A 57 4.47 -5.69 9.03
N GLU A 58 4.78 -5.37 10.28
CA GLU A 58 3.92 -5.68 11.42
C GLU A 58 3.28 -4.38 11.88
N PHE A 59 1.97 -4.35 12.01
CA PHE A 59 1.27 -3.10 12.35
C PHE A 59 -0.05 -3.40 13.05
N GLY A 60 -0.60 -2.40 13.70
CA GLY A 60 -1.90 -2.53 14.34
C GLY A 60 -1.97 -1.82 15.68
N PRO A 61 -3.08 -1.99 16.40
CA PRO A 61 -3.25 -1.38 17.72
C PRO A 61 -2.16 -1.84 18.69
N ARG A 62 -1.68 -0.89 19.50
CA ARG A 62 -0.53 -1.11 20.39
C ARG A 62 -0.72 -2.27 21.36
N ASP A 63 -1.94 -2.48 21.84
CA ASP A 63 -2.24 -3.47 22.87
C ASP A 63 -2.72 -4.81 22.32
N GLN A 64 -2.54 -5.06 21.02
CA GLN A 64 -3.02 -6.28 20.38
C GLN A 64 -1.89 -6.96 19.62
N GLU A 65 -2.09 -8.24 19.30
CA GLU A 65 -1.20 -8.93 18.37
C GLU A 65 -1.18 -8.20 17.04
N PRO A 66 -0.02 -7.98 16.44
CA PRO A 66 0.06 -7.22 15.21
C PRO A 66 -0.57 -7.96 14.03
N PHE A 67 -1.12 -7.18 13.12
CA PHE A 67 -1.40 -7.67 11.77
C PHE A 67 -0.06 -7.81 11.05
N VAL A 68 0.04 -8.76 10.14
CA VAL A 68 1.28 -8.98 9.39
C VAL A 68 0.96 -8.95 7.90
N GLU A 69 1.65 -8.07 7.20
CA GLU A 69 1.55 -7.98 5.75
C GLU A 69 2.92 -8.29 5.16
N TYR A 70 2.97 -9.17 4.17
CA TYR A 70 4.22 -9.52 3.53
C TYR A 70 4.01 -9.93 2.07
N GLY A 71 5.09 -9.92 1.31
CA GLY A 71 5.06 -10.33 -0.08
C GLY A 71 6.40 -10.14 -0.75
N VAL A 72 6.39 -10.19 -2.08
CA VAL A 72 7.59 -9.98 -2.89
C VAL A 72 7.30 -8.94 -3.96
N TYR A 73 8.33 -8.23 -4.38
CA TYR A 73 8.23 -7.28 -5.48
C TYR A 73 8.30 -8.05 -6.81
N LEU A 74 7.27 -7.87 -7.63
CA LEU A 74 7.15 -8.56 -8.91
C LEU A 74 7.65 -7.71 -10.07
N GLU A 75 7.49 -6.38 -9.96
CA GLU A 75 7.93 -5.46 -11.00
C GLU A 75 8.25 -4.11 -10.35
N ILE A 76 9.35 -3.49 -10.77
CA ILE A 76 9.73 -2.16 -10.30
C ILE A 76 10.20 -1.36 -11.50
N ASP A 77 9.46 -0.30 -11.85
CA ASP A 77 9.83 0.66 -12.89
C ASP A 77 9.72 2.04 -12.28
N ALA A 78 10.76 2.42 -11.53
CA ALA A 78 10.75 3.67 -10.76
C ALA A 78 10.81 4.89 -11.67
N PRO A 79 10.05 5.94 -11.42
CA PRO A 79 9.07 6.08 -10.33
C PRO A 79 7.62 5.81 -10.78
N ARG A 80 7.41 5.08 -11.87
CA ARG A 80 6.10 4.99 -12.53
C ARG A 80 5.27 3.79 -12.13
N ARG A 81 5.92 2.69 -11.73
CA ARG A 81 5.17 1.46 -11.53
C ARG A 81 5.83 0.58 -10.49
N LEU A 82 5.02 0.03 -9.60
CA LEU A 82 5.45 -0.89 -8.55
C LEU A 82 4.40 -1.98 -8.46
N VAL A 83 4.81 -3.24 -8.59
CA VAL A 83 3.91 -4.39 -8.50
C VAL A 83 4.45 -5.34 -7.44
N MET A 84 3.58 -5.77 -6.53
CA MET A 84 3.99 -6.65 -5.45
C MET A 84 2.88 -7.65 -5.14
N SER A 85 3.25 -8.82 -4.64
CA SER A 85 2.28 -9.71 -4.04
C SER A 85 1.99 -9.25 -2.62
N GLU A 86 0.83 -9.62 -2.09
CA GLU A 86 0.46 -9.23 -0.72
C GLU A 86 -0.31 -10.33 -0.04
N THR A 87 0.19 -10.74 1.11
CA THR A 87 -0.49 -11.62 2.05
C THR A 87 -0.72 -10.84 3.34
N LEU A 88 -1.92 -10.93 3.89
CA LEU A 88 -2.28 -10.24 5.13
C LEU A 88 -2.82 -11.25 6.12
N GLU A 89 -2.20 -11.29 7.31
CA GLU A 89 -2.55 -12.20 8.40
C GLU A 89 -2.87 -11.42 9.68
N GLY A 90 -3.56 -12.08 10.59
CA GLY A 90 -3.88 -11.48 11.89
C GLY A 90 -5.12 -10.62 11.91
N VAL A 91 -5.81 -10.50 10.78
CA VAL A 91 -7.07 -9.78 10.68
C VAL A 91 -8.22 -10.76 10.63
N GLU A 92 -9.45 -10.25 10.76
CA GLU A 92 -10.65 -11.09 10.77
C GLU A 92 -10.85 -11.82 9.44
N THR A 93 -10.51 -11.18 8.33
CA THR A 93 -10.63 -11.77 6.99
C THR A 93 -9.27 -11.73 6.29
N PRO A 94 -8.36 -12.66 6.62
CA PRO A 94 -7.03 -12.66 6.00
C PRO A 94 -7.06 -13.12 4.55
N TRP A 95 -6.03 -12.76 3.79
CA TRP A 95 -5.89 -13.21 2.41
C TRP A 95 -4.44 -13.50 2.10
N ALA A 96 -4.22 -14.32 1.06
CA ALA A 96 -2.89 -14.74 0.65
C ALA A 96 -2.69 -14.55 -0.85
N ASN A 97 -1.48 -14.15 -1.21
CA ASN A 97 -1.03 -14.07 -2.59
C ASN A 97 -1.91 -13.22 -3.50
N THR A 98 -2.42 -12.13 -2.97
CA THR A 98 -3.07 -11.11 -3.79
C THR A 98 -2.00 -10.31 -4.51
N LYS A 99 -2.41 -9.45 -5.44
CA LYS A 99 -1.47 -8.66 -6.22
C LYS A 99 -1.86 -7.18 -6.14
N VAL A 100 -0.89 -6.35 -5.81
CA VAL A 100 -1.07 -4.90 -5.75
C VAL A 100 -0.23 -4.26 -6.85
N THR A 101 -0.86 -3.44 -7.67
CA THR A 101 -0.19 -2.66 -8.71
C THR A 101 -0.39 -1.18 -8.39
N VAL A 102 0.71 -0.43 -8.32
CA VAL A 102 0.67 1.01 -8.12
C VAL A 102 1.27 1.65 -9.36
N GLU A 103 0.49 2.53 -10.00
CA GLU A 103 0.96 3.28 -11.16
C GLU A 103 0.92 4.76 -10.83
N LEU A 104 2.02 5.45 -11.15
CA LEU A 104 2.20 6.86 -10.83
C LEU A 104 2.54 7.61 -12.12
N GLU A 105 1.63 8.48 -12.55
CA GLU A 105 1.79 9.25 -13.77
C GLU A 105 1.80 10.73 -13.44
N GLU A 106 2.78 11.45 -14.00
CA GLU A 106 2.83 12.89 -13.78
C GLU A 106 1.69 13.58 -14.52
N GLU A 107 1.05 14.53 -13.84
CA GLU A 107 -0.05 15.29 -14.40
C GLU A 107 0.04 16.72 -13.86
N ASN A 108 0.53 17.63 -14.67
CA ASN A 108 0.66 19.06 -14.31
C ASN A 108 1.46 19.28 -13.02
N GLY A 109 2.56 18.53 -12.86
CA GLY A 109 3.40 18.63 -11.68
C GLY A 109 2.93 17.82 -10.48
N LYS A 110 1.76 17.19 -10.60
CA LYS A 110 1.19 16.33 -9.57
C LYS A 110 1.31 14.88 -10.01
N THR A 111 0.84 13.97 -9.19
CA THR A 111 0.85 12.53 -9.51
C THR A 111 -0.56 12.01 -9.57
N HIS A 112 -0.93 11.43 -10.70
CA HIS A 112 -2.14 10.64 -10.82
C HIS A 112 -1.78 9.21 -10.41
N LEU A 113 -2.29 8.81 -9.26
CA LEU A 113 -2.04 7.48 -8.69
C LEU A 113 -3.20 6.57 -9.05
N VAL A 114 -2.86 5.39 -9.56
CA VAL A 114 -3.85 4.32 -9.78
C VAL A 114 -3.35 3.10 -9.03
N LEU A 115 -4.17 2.61 -8.11
CA LEU A 115 -3.87 1.40 -7.36
C LEU A 115 -4.89 0.33 -7.72
N VAL A 116 -4.39 -0.84 -8.10
CA VAL A 116 -5.23 -2.00 -8.38
C VAL A 116 -4.79 -3.13 -7.46
N HIS A 117 -5.73 -3.65 -6.66
CA HIS A 117 -5.49 -4.77 -5.76
C HIS A 117 -6.43 -5.89 -6.20
N GLU A 118 -5.88 -7.00 -6.61
CA GLU A 118 -6.64 -8.06 -7.29
C GLU A 118 -6.32 -9.43 -6.72
N ASN A 119 -7.10 -10.40 -7.15
CA ASN A 119 -6.98 -11.80 -6.73
C ASN A 119 -7.40 -12.05 -5.29
N PHE A 120 -8.38 -11.27 -4.80
CA PHE A 120 -8.98 -11.56 -3.50
C PHE A 120 -9.74 -12.88 -3.58
N PRO A 121 -9.75 -13.67 -2.47
CA PRO A 121 -10.46 -14.96 -2.48
C PRO A 121 -11.96 -14.84 -2.67
N THR A 122 -12.57 -13.76 -2.15
CA THR A 122 -14.02 -13.52 -2.24
C THR A 122 -14.30 -12.04 -2.37
N PRO A 123 -15.50 -11.66 -2.84
CA PRO A 123 -15.90 -10.24 -2.84
C PRO A 123 -15.87 -9.61 -1.45
N ALA A 124 -16.15 -10.36 -0.39
CA ALA A 124 -16.07 -9.83 0.97
C ALA A 124 -14.67 -9.40 1.35
N HIS A 125 -13.66 -10.17 0.94
CA HIS A 125 -12.25 -9.78 1.17
C HIS A 125 -11.93 -8.48 0.42
N ARG A 126 -12.37 -8.36 -0.83
CA ARG A 126 -12.20 -7.15 -1.62
C ARG A 126 -12.84 -5.96 -0.93
N ASP A 127 -14.05 -6.13 -0.40
CA ASP A 127 -14.78 -5.06 0.27
C ASP A 127 -14.06 -4.59 1.53
N ASN A 128 -13.47 -5.51 2.28
CA ASN A 128 -12.68 -5.15 3.46
C ASN A 128 -11.46 -4.31 3.08
N ALA A 129 -10.77 -4.68 2.02
CA ALA A 129 -9.63 -3.90 1.53
C ALA A 129 -10.07 -2.53 1.03
N SER A 130 -11.25 -2.45 0.40
CA SER A 130 -11.83 -1.18 -0.04
C SER A 130 -12.07 -0.22 1.12
N GLY A 131 -12.36 -0.75 2.30
CA GLY A 131 -12.54 0.07 3.49
C GLY A 131 -11.24 0.58 4.08
N GLY A 132 -10.13 -0.14 3.88
CA GLY A 132 -8.84 0.19 4.47
C GLY A 132 -7.94 1.05 3.60
N TRP A 133 -7.90 0.80 2.30
CA TRP A 133 -6.98 1.50 1.41
C TRP A 133 -7.10 3.03 1.42
N PRO A 134 -8.32 3.62 1.41
CA PRO A 134 -8.39 5.09 1.41
C PRO A 134 -7.66 5.74 2.59
N GLY A 135 -7.70 5.13 3.77
CA GLY A 135 -6.98 5.64 4.92
C GLY A 135 -5.47 5.62 4.72
N PHE A 136 -4.94 4.54 4.14
CA PHE A 136 -3.51 4.45 3.80
C PHE A 136 -3.13 5.54 2.81
N ILE A 137 -3.92 5.72 1.76
CA ILE A 137 -3.62 6.72 0.72
C ILE A 137 -3.70 8.13 1.30
N ASP A 138 -4.66 8.40 2.19
CA ASP A 138 -4.75 9.70 2.87
C ASP A 138 -3.48 9.99 3.64
N ARG A 139 -2.92 9.00 4.33
CA ARG A 139 -1.69 9.19 5.11
C ARG A 139 -0.48 9.36 4.19
N ILE A 140 -0.43 8.63 3.09
CA ILE A 140 0.62 8.82 2.07
C ILE A 140 0.56 10.25 1.53
N GLU A 141 -0.63 10.70 1.20
CA GLU A 141 -0.83 12.04 0.66
C GLU A 141 -0.36 13.13 1.63
N ARG A 142 -0.64 12.96 2.93
CA ARG A 142 -0.18 13.91 3.94
C ARG A 142 1.34 13.95 4.06
N LEU A 143 2.01 12.82 3.85
CA LEU A 143 3.47 12.74 3.92
C LEU A 143 4.15 13.49 2.78
N VAL A 144 3.55 13.53 1.61
CA VAL A 144 4.20 14.03 0.40
C VAL A 144 3.66 15.37 -0.08
N SER A 145 2.49 15.81 0.41
CA SER A 145 1.82 16.99 -0.12
C SER A 145 2.67 18.24 0.06
N ARG A 146 2.72 19.08 -0.99
CA ARG A 146 3.45 20.34 -0.99
C ARG A 146 2.66 21.47 -0.35
N SER A 147 1.34 21.32 -0.26
CA SER A 147 0.51 22.32 0.40
C SER A 147 0.71 22.17 1.91
N GLY A 148 1.56 22.91 2.42
CA GLY A 148 2.12 22.91 3.74
C GLY A 148 1.20 22.77 4.90
#